data_1fea5f3b2bc713c6a89a3f176551719e
#
_entry.id   1fea5f3b2bc713c6a89a3f176551719e
#
_cell.length_a   1.000
_cell.length_b   1.000
_cell.length_c   1.000
_cell.angle_alpha   90.00
_cell.angle_beta   90.00
_cell.angle_gamma   90.00
#
_symmetry.space_group_name_H-M   'P 1'
#
loop_
_entity.id
_entity.type
_entity.pdbx_description
1 polymer ?
#
loop_
_entity_poly.entity_id
_entity_poly.type
_entity_poly.pdbx_seq_one_letter_code
_entity_poly.pdbx_strand_id
1 'polypeptide(L)'
;MKDMTFEPLSRRRLLTRAGALGLLATIGTLVTPRLVLAAWNKAAFESKTLPETYKLMGAEGATESGDVQILASDIAENGAVVPVQAVSKLPDTTQISFLVEKNPNMLAALFDIGPDMVPDVTTRIKMGQTSNVVVLVKAGGKYFTATKEIKVTLGGCGG
;
A
#
# COMPACT_ATOMS: atom_id res chain seq x y z
N MET A 1 -13.44 79.25 7.92
CA MET A 1 -13.88 78.12 8.75
C MET A 1 -14.76 77.28 7.88
N LYS A 2 -14.29 76.08 7.48
CA LYS A 2 -15.00 75.12 6.59
C LYS A 2 -15.58 74.07 7.53
N ASP A 3 -16.88 74.00 7.71
CA ASP A 3 -17.56 73.00 8.50
C ASP A 3 -17.42 71.65 7.86
N MET A 4 -16.72 70.74 8.51
CA MET A 4 -16.68 69.33 8.16
C MET A 4 -17.93 68.65 8.74
N THR A 5 -18.96 68.53 7.92
CA THR A 5 -20.13 67.71 8.27
C THR A 5 -19.75 66.24 8.07
N PHE A 6 -19.67 65.50 9.18
CA PHE A 6 -19.55 64.04 9.16
C PHE A 6 -20.92 63.46 8.80
N GLU A 7 -21.05 62.94 7.57
CA GLU A 7 -22.21 62.15 7.22
C GLU A 7 -22.16 60.77 7.95
N PRO A 8 -23.23 60.37 8.65
CA PRO A 8 -23.24 59.07 9.31
C PRO A 8 -23.28 57.95 8.28
N LEU A 9 -22.26 57.11 8.31
CA LEU A 9 -22.15 55.89 7.49
C LEU A 9 -23.36 54.99 7.79
N SER A 10 -24.26 54.84 6.84
CA SER A 10 -25.41 53.97 7.02
C SER A 10 -24.97 52.51 7.09
N ARG A 11 -25.50 51.75 8.06
CA ARG A 11 -25.18 50.33 8.32
C ARG A 11 -25.31 49.47 7.04
N ARG A 12 -26.19 49.84 6.12
CA ARG A 12 -26.34 49.16 4.80
C ARG A 12 -25.12 49.32 3.88
N ARG A 13 -24.48 50.50 3.84
CA ARG A 13 -23.29 50.72 3.01
C ARG A 13 -22.05 50.02 3.56
N LEU A 14 -22.00 49.80 4.88
CA LEU A 14 -20.91 48.99 5.49
C LEU A 14 -21.03 47.51 5.14
N LEU A 15 -22.24 46.97 5.16
CA LEU A 15 -22.48 45.53 4.82
C LEU A 15 -22.24 45.22 3.35
N THR A 16 -22.57 46.13 2.40
CA THR A 16 -22.32 45.92 0.99
C THR A 16 -20.82 45.99 0.64
N ARG A 17 -20.04 46.82 1.34
CA ARG A 17 -18.59 46.89 1.13
C ARG A 17 -17.85 45.76 1.80
N ALA A 18 -18.29 45.25 2.94
CA ALA A 18 -17.75 44.09 3.61
C ALA A 18 -18.04 42.78 2.81
N GLY A 19 -19.24 42.68 2.21
CA GLY A 19 -19.63 41.56 1.36
C GLY A 19 -18.79 41.42 0.07
N ALA A 20 -18.44 42.54 -0.56
CA ALA A 20 -17.65 42.54 -1.77
C ALA A 20 -16.16 42.16 -1.54
N LEU A 21 -15.60 42.51 -0.37
CA LEU A 21 -14.24 42.10 0.02
C LEU A 21 -14.17 40.65 0.53
N GLY A 22 -15.26 40.14 1.13
CA GLY A 22 -15.36 38.77 1.61
C GLY A 22 -15.42 37.75 0.48
N LEU A 23 -16.02 38.11 -0.68
CA LEU A 23 -16.12 37.20 -1.85
C LEU A 23 -14.79 37.00 -2.60
N LEU A 24 -13.87 37.96 -2.51
CA LEU A 24 -12.54 37.83 -3.13
C LEU A 24 -11.54 37.03 -2.29
N ALA A 25 -11.76 36.92 -0.97
CA ALA A 25 -10.89 36.17 -0.06
C ALA A 25 -11.19 34.65 -0.03
N THR A 26 -12.37 34.21 -0.49
CA THR A 26 -12.78 32.79 -0.47
C THR A 26 -12.40 32.03 -1.72
N ILE A 27 -11.89 32.67 -2.77
CA ILE A 27 -11.47 32.01 -4.01
C ILE A 27 -10.03 31.43 -3.90
N GLY A 28 -9.28 31.79 -2.84
CA GLY A 28 -7.86 31.44 -2.68
C GLY A 28 -7.57 30.11 -1.98
N THR A 29 -8.54 29.42 -1.40
CA THR A 29 -8.29 28.16 -0.66
C THR A 29 -9.33 27.08 -0.99
N LEU A 30 -9.56 26.84 -2.27
CA LEU A 30 -9.93 25.50 -2.70
C LEU A 30 -8.66 24.63 -2.53
N VAL A 31 -8.37 24.29 -1.27
CA VAL A 31 -7.59 23.10 -0.97
C VAL A 31 -8.41 21.96 -1.54
N THR A 32 -8.17 21.65 -2.81
CA THR A 32 -8.65 20.39 -3.36
C THR A 32 -8.10 19.33 -2.41
N PRO A 33 -8.95 18.54 -1.72
CA PRO A 33 -8.43 17.38 -1.03
C PRO A 33 -7.69 16.61 -2.12
N ARG A 34 -6.37 16.53 -2.02
CA ARG A 34 -5.64 15.53 -2.75
C ARG A 34 -6.23 14.22 -2.24
N LEU A 35 -7.15 13.67 -3.01
CA LEU A 35 -7.50 12.28 -2.90
C LEU A 35 -6.17 11.57 -3.14
N VAL A 36 -5.48 11.27 -2.03
CA VAL A 36 -4.46 10.24 -2.02
C VAL A 36 -5.25 8.96 -2.25
N LEU A 37 -5.61 8.73 -3.51
CA LEU A 37 -5.96 7.41 -3.96
C LEU A 37 -4.66 6.64 -3.72
N ALA A 38 -4.64 5.85 -2.65
CA ALA A 38 -3.69 4.77 -2.54
C ALA A 38 -3.93 3.92 -3.79
N ALA A 39 -3.19 4.24 -4.85
CA ALA A 39 -3.29 3.53 -6.11
C ALA A 39 -2.64 2.17 -5.88
N TRP A 40 -3.46 1.21 -5.40
CA TRP A 40 -3.02 -0.17 -5.31
C TRP A 40 -2.63 -0.63 -6.72
N ASN A 41 -1.53 -1.36 -6.82
CA ASN A 41 -1.00 -1.82 -8.09
C ASN A 41 -1.85 -2.99 -8.64
N LYS A 42 -3.03 -2.65 -9.18
CA LYS A 42 -3.98 -3.62 -9.72
C LYS A 42 -3.31 -4.58 -10.72
N ALA A 43 -2.47 -4.07 -11.59
CA ALA A 43 -1.79 -4.86 -12.61
C ALA A 43 -0.90 -5.94 -11.97
N ALA A 44 -0.16 -5.63 -10.90
CA ALA A 44 0.65 -6.61 -10.19
C ALA A 44 -0.20 -7.72 -9.54
N PHE A 45 -1.40 -7.37 -9.01
CA PHE A 45 -2.33 -8.36 -8.44
C PHE A 45 -3.01 -9.24 -9.51
N GLU A 46 -3.04 -8.82 -10.76
CA GLU A 46 -3.60 -9.59 -11.88
C GLU A 46 -2.53 -10.37 -12.67
N SER A 47 -1.25 -10.20 -12.33
CA SER A 47 -0.12 -10.86 -13.00
C SER A 47 -0.14 -12.37 -12.81
N LYS A 48 0.32 -13.08 -13.84
CA LYS A 48 0.24 -14.55 -13.94
C LYS A 48 1.62 -15.24 -13.81
N THR A 49 2.70 -14.47 -13.89
CA THR A 49 4.06 -14.99 -13.85
C THR A 49 4.96 -14.17 -12.93
N LEU A 50 5.96 -14.80 -12.28
CA LEU A 50 6.89 -14.08 -11.41
C LEU A 50 7.62 -12.94 -12.14
N PRO A 51 8.18 -13.14 -13.35
CA PRO A 51 8.85 -12.05 -14.07
C PRO A 51 7.92 -10.87 -14.36
N GLU A 52 6.67 -11.14 -14.72
CA GLU A 52 5.67 -10.11 -14.94
C GLU A 52 5.36 -9.34 -13.64
N THR A 53 5.15 -10.07 -12.53
CA THR A 53 4.91 -9.46 -11.22
C THR A 53 6.08 -8.58 -10.81
N TYR A 54 7.31 -9.07 -10.94
CA TYR A 54 8.52 -8.31 -10.62
C TYR A 54 8.65 -7.06 -11.47
N LYS A 55 8.39 -7.15 -12.76
CA LYS A 55 8.38 -5.99 -13.67
C LYS A 55 7.36 -4.94 -13.25
N LEU A 56 6.13 -5.36 -12.96
CA LEU A 56 5.04 -4.47 -12.54
C LEU A 56 5.28 -3.83 -11.16
N MET A 57 6.08 -4.49 -10.32
CA MET A 57 6.49 -3.96 -9.02
C MET A 57 7.81 -3.17 -9.07
N GLY A 58 8.52 -3.19 -10.20
CA GLY A 58 9.86 -2.60 -10.34
C GLY A 58 10.94 -3.39 -9.60
N ALA A 59 10.76 -4.70 -9.46
CA ALA A 59 11.60 -5.62 -8.68
C ALA A 59 12.45 -6.54 -9.55
N GLU A 60 12.71 -6.21 -10.82
CA GLU A 60 13.44 -7.05 -11.79
C GLU A 60 14.87 -7.40 -11.35
N GLY A 61 15.46 -6.60 -10.45
CA GLY A 61 16.77 -6.84 -9.84
C GLY A 61 16.72 -7.41 -8.42
N ALA A 62 15.62 -8.04 -8.02
CA ALA A 62 15.47 -8.61 -6.69
C ALA A 62 16.52 -9.71 -6.45
N THR A 63 17.16 -9.66 -5.26
CA THR A 63 18.19 -10.61 -4.86
C THR A 63 17.75 -11.40 -3.63
N GLU A 64 18.12 -12.66 -3.54
CA GLU A 64 17.85 -13.47 -2.36
C GLU A 64 18.67 -12.95 -1.16
N SER A 65 18.04 -12.90 0.02
CA SER A 65 18.66 -12.41 1.25
C SER A 65 18.25 -13.25 2.46
N GLY A 66 19.23 -13.66 3.24
CA GLY A 66 19.03 -14.33 4.53
C GLY A 66 18.41 -13.43 5.62
N ASP A 67 18.40 -12.10 5.40
CA ASP A 67 17.76 -11.14 6.30
C ASP A 67 16.24 -11.06 6.09
N VAL A 68 15.71 -11.70 5.05
CA VAL A 68 14.28 -11.91 4.84
C VAL A 68 13.93 -13.33 5.27
N GLN A 69 13.02 -13.47 6.23
CA GLN A 69 12.65 -14.78 6.79
C GLN A 69 11.16 -15.05 6.53
N ILE A 70 10.87 -16.30 6.15
CA ILE A 70 9.50 -16.81 6.01
C ILE A 70 9.28 -17.85 7.11
N LEU A 71 8.34 -17.56 8.01
CA LEU A 71 7.90 -18.50 9.02
C LEU A 71 6.51 -19.03 8.61
N ALA A 72 6.48 -20.30 8.29
CA ALA A 72 5.27 -21.03 7.92
C ALA A 72 5.50 -22.52 8.14
N SER A 73 4.43 -23.28 8.34
CA SER A 73 4.49 -24.73 8.34
C SER A 73 4.94 -25.25 6.96
N ASP A 74 5.74 -26.30 6.93
CA ASP A 74 6.12 -26.96 5.68
C ASP A 74 4.95 -27.68 5.01
N ILE A 75 3.91 -27.99 5.80
CA ILE A 75 2.70 -28.67 5.36
C ILE A 75 1.50 -27.86 5.80
N ALA A 76 0.62 -27.53 4.87
CA ALA A 76 -0.66 -26.94 5.08
C ALA A 76 -1.77 -27.97 4.80
N GLU A 77 -2.54 -28.31 5.83
CA GLU A 77 -3.68 -29.23 5.69
C GLU A 77 -4.86 -28.58 4.95
N ASN A 78 -4.96 -27.26 5.03
CA ASN A 78 -5.99 -26.47 4.37
C ASN A 78 -5.39 -25.35 3.55
N GLY A 79 -5.32 -25.53 2.24
CA GLY A 79 -4.80 -24.53 1.30
C GLY A 79 -5.67 -23.26 1.16
N ALA A 80 -6.91 -23.28 1.63
CA ALA A 80 -7.75 -22.08 1.59
C ALA A 80 -7.29 -21.00 2.58
N VAL A 81 -6.60 -21.41 3.68
CA VAL A 81 -6.19 -20.52 4.78
C VAL A 81 -4.83 -20.96 5.32
N VAL A 82 -3.77 -20.60 4.63
CA VAL A 82 -2.39 -20.95 5.03
C VAL A 82 -1.77 -19.79 5.81
N PRO A 83 -1.46 -19.97 7.10
CA PRO A 83 -0.79 -18.97 7.90
C PRO A 83 0.65 -18.80 7.41
N VAL A 84 1.08 -17.56 7.20
CA VAL A 84 2.44 -17.20 6.83
C VAL A 84 2.86 -15.94 7.56
N GLN A 85 4.12 -15.87 7.95
CA GLN A 85 4.74 -14.69 8.52
C GLN A 85 6.00 -14.35 7.74
N ALA A 86 6.19 -13.09 7.45
CA ALA A 86 7.41 -12.56 6.87
C ALA A 86 8.06 -11.57 7.83
N VAL A 87 9.34 -11.75 8.10
CA VAL A 87 10.14 -10.86 8.93
C VAL A 87 11.31 -10.34 8.09
N SER A 88 11.46 -9.02 8.04
CA SER A 88 12.63 -8.39 7.43
C SER A 88 13.55 -7.82 8.52
N LYS A 89 14.83 -8.19 8.45
CA LYS A 89 15.90 -7.60 9.26
C LYS A 89 16.66 -6.51 8.51
N LEU A 90 16.23 -6.23 7.28
CA LEU A 90 16.83 -5.20 6.44
C LEU A 90 16.46 -3.80 6.97
N PRO A 91 17.42 -2.87 7.02
CA PRO A 91 17.12 -1.47 7.35
C PRO A 91 16.23 -0.85 6.26
N ASP A 92 15.48 0.18 6.63
CA ASP A 92 14.63 0.95 5.71
C ASP A 92 13.66 0.08 4.90
N THR A 93 13.12 -0.96 5.53
CA THR A 93 12.06 -1.79 4.93
C THR A 93 10.79 -0.95 4.80
N THR A 94 10.31 -0.80 3.56
CA THR A 94 9.12 0.00 3.24
C THR A 94 7.94 -0.81 2.72
N GLN A 95 8.18 -2.06 2.30
CA GLN A 95 7.10 -2.91 1.76
C GLN A 95 7.45 -4.38 1.91
N ILE A 96 6.45 -5.20 2.22
CA ILE A 96 6.51 -6.66 2.26
C ILE A 96 5.36 -7.22 1.42
N SER A 97 5.69 -8.11 0.49
CA SER A 97 4.70 -8.73 -0.42
C SER A 97 4.83 -10.25 -0.39
N PHE A 98 3.69 -10.93 -0.47
CA PHE A 98 3.60 -12.39 -0.53
C PHE A 98 3.14 -12.81 -1.91
N LEU A 99 3.90 -13.69 -2.55
CA LEU A 99 3.60 -14.25 -3.85
C LEU A 99 3.49 -15.78 -3.73
N VAL A 100 2.58 -16.38 -4.49
CA VAL A 100 2.39 -17.84 -4.57
C VAL A 100 2.50 -18.24 -6.03
N GLU A 101 3.56 -18.97 -6.39
CA GLU A 101 3.93 -19.23 -7.79
C GLU A 101 2.85 -19.97 -8.59
N LYS A 102 2.15 -20.91 -7.95
CA LYS A 102 1.14 -21.73 -8.64
C LYS A 102 -0.29 -21.25 -8.46
N ASN A 103 -0.49 -20.06 -7.89
CA ASN A 103 -1.82 -19.45 -7.88
C ASN A 103 -2.14 -18.82 -9.25
N PRO A 104 -3.43 -18.72 -9.61
CA PRO A 104 -3.85 -18.04 -10.84
C PRO A 104 -3.38 -16.59 -10.93
N ASN A 105 -3.32 -15.89 -9.80
CA ASN A 105 -2.69 -14.61 -9.61
C ASN A 105 -1.60 -14.78 -8.55
N MET A 106 -0.38 -14.41 -8.89
CA MET A 106 0.76 -14.71 -8.01
C MET A 106 0.83 -13.83 -6.79
N LEU A 107 0.60 -12.52 -6.93
CA LEU A 107 0.61 -11.59 -5.81
C LEU A 107 -0.62 -11.80 -4.93
N ALA A 108 -0.41 -12.41 -3.76
CA ALA A 108 -1.47 -12.72 -2.81
C ALA A 108 -1.76 -11.58 -1.84
N ALA A 109 -0.72 -10.87 -1.39
CA ALA A 109 -0.83 -9.75 -0.47
C ALA A 109 0.35 -8.80 -0.58
N LEU A 110 0.12 -7.52 -0.26
CA LEU A 110 1.13 -6.47 -0.23
C LEU A 110 0.85 -5.56 0.97
N PHE A 111 1.88 -5.26 1.74
CA PHE A 111 1.83 -4.43 2.93
C PHE A 111 2.88 -3.33 2.84
N ASP A 112 2.47 -2.09 2.96
CA ASP A 112 3.36 -0.96 3.13
C ASP A 112 3.75 -0.82 4.60
N ILE A 113 5.04 -0.68 4.86
CA ILE A 113 5.62 -0.57 6.20
C ILE A 113 6.01 0.87 6.42
N GLY A 114 5.40 1.50 7.41
CA GLY A 114 5.74 2.86 7.83
C GLY A 114 7.07 2.93 8.58
N PRO A 115 7.66 4.12 8.71
CA PRO A 115 8.99 4.31 9.31
C PRO A 115 9.07 3.87 10.78
N ASP A 116 7.95 3.89 11.51
CA ASP A 116 7.88 3.52 12.92
C ASP A 116 7.33 2.10 13.15
N MET A 117 7.13 1.34 12.07
CA MET A 117 6.60 -0.02 12.14
C MET A 117 7.71 -1.06 12.15
N VAL A 118 7.52 -2.10 12.94
CA VAL A 118 8.38 -3.29 12.87
C VAL A 118 8.02 -4.05 11.58
N PRO A 119 9.01 -4.38 10.71
CA PRO A 119 8.76 -5.09 9.46
C PRO A 119 8.55 -6.61 9.70
N ASP A 120 7.49 -6.92 10.41
CA ASP A 120 7.00 -8.26 10.76
C ASP A 120 5.52 -8.33 10.43
N VAL A 121 5.18 -9.13 9.43
CA VAL A 121 3.82 -9.24 8.91
C VAL A 121 3.35 -10.69 8.98
N THR A 122 2.33 -10.91 9.78
CA THR A 122 1.61 -12.20 9.82
C THR A 122 0.28 -12.07 9.08
N THR A 123 0.03 -12.99 8.15
CA THR A 123 -1.21 -13.03 7.37
C THR A 123 -1.62 -14.46 7.03
N ARG A 124 -2.73 -14.59 6.32
CA ARG A 124 -3.20 -15.87 5.77
C ARG A 124 -3.36 -15.70 4.26
N ILE A 125 -2.76 -16.64 3.52
CA ILE A 125 -2.84 -16.67 2.06
C ILE A 125 -3.58 -17.92 1.59
N LYS A 126 -4.20 -17.83 0.42
CA LYS A 126 -4.79 -18.99 -0.27
C LYS A 126 -3.73 -19.64 -1.15
N MET A 127 -3.62 -20.96 -1.08
CA MET A 127 -2.78 -21.78 -1.94
C MET A 127 -3.65 -22.87 -2.56
N GLY A 128 -3.78 -22.85 -3.89
CA GLY A 128 -4.59 -23.88 -4.62
C GLY A 128 -3.94 -25.25 -4.65
N GLN A 129 -2.63 -25.32 -4.48
CA GLN A 129 -1.82 -26.54 -4.52
C GLN A 129 -0.46 -26.31 -3.86
N THR A 130 0.32 -27.37 -3.68
CA THR A 130 1.74 -27.27 -3.26
C THR A 130 2.50 -26.31 -4.16
N SER A 131 3.14 -25.33 -3.57
CA SER A 131 3.78 -24.21 -4.29
C SER A 131 4.89 -23.58 -3.47
N ASN A 132 5.80 -22.91 -4.15
CA ASN A 132 6.68 -21.95 -3.53
C ASN A 132 5.88 -20.70 -3.13
N VAL A 133 6.14 -20.25 -1.92
CA VAL A 133 5.77 -18.92 -1.44
C VAL A 133 7.02 -18.06 -1.48
N VAL A 134 6.94 -16.96 -2.20
CA VAL A 134 8.02 -15.98 -2.31
C VAL A 134 7.60 -14.75 -1.51
N VAL A 135 8.46 -14.32 -0.60
CA VAL A 135 8.34 -13.03 0.06
C VAL A 135 9.27 -12.06 -0.66
N LEU A 136 8.69 -10.96 -1.12
CA LEU A 136 9.41 -9.87 -1.78
C LEU A 136 9.39 -8.65 -0.86
N VAL A 137 10.57 -8.18 -0.48
CA VAL A 137 10.77 -7.05 0.44
C VAL A 137 11.42 -5.89 -0.29
N LYS A 138 10.88 -4.69 -0.12
CA LYS A 138 11.52 -3.44 -0.56
C LYS A 138 12.19 -2.77 0.62
N ALA A 139 13.51 -2.61 0.55
CA ALA A 139 14.32 -1.99 1.59
C ALA A 139 15.43 -1.13 0.97
N GLY A 140 15.63 0.09 1.46
CA GLY A 140 16.65 1.02 0.93
C GLY A 140 16.54 1.25 -0.59
N GLY A 141 15.32 1.22 -1.15
CA GLY A 141 15.06 1.38 -2.59
C GLY A 141 15.39 0.16 -3.45
N LYS A 142 15.83 -0.96 -2.87
CA LYS A 142 16.12 -2.23 -3.55
C LYS A 142 15.09 -3.30 -3.16
N TYR A 143 15.06 -4.39 -3.93
CA TYR A 143 14.20 -5.52 -3.64
C TYR A 143 15.01 -6.75 -3.26
N PHE A 144 14.51 -7.45 -2.24
CA PHE A 144 15.10 -8.67 -1.69
C PHE A 144 14.02 -9.76 -1.61
N THR A 145 14.44 -11.03 -1.74
CA THR A 145 13.52 -12.15 -1.71
C THR A 145 13.95 -13.22 -0.73
N ALA A 146 12.97 -13.97 -0.25
CA ALA A 146 13.15 -15.29 0.33
C ALA A 146 12.07 -16.20 -0.26
N THR A 147 12.37 -17.49 -0.37
CA THR A 147 11.47 -18.50 -0.95
C THR A 147 11.33 -19.69 -0.02
N LYS A 148 10.11 -20.18 0.15
CA LYS A 148 9.84 -21.39 0.91
C LYS A 148 8.75 -22.21 0.21
N GLU A 149 9.01 -23.51 -0.02
CA GLU A 149 7.97 -24.43 -0.47
C GLU A 149 7.02 -24.79 0.69
N ILE A 150 5.72 -24.71 0.42
CA ILE A 150 4.68 -25.17 1.33
C ILE A 150 3.85 -26.24 0.61
N LYS A 151 3.80 -27.44 1.23
CA LYS A 151 3.04 -28.58 0.71
C LYS A 151 1.58 -28.47 1.16
N VAL A 152 0.66 -28.55 0.21
CA VAL A 152 -0.78 -28.58 0.50
C VAL A 152 -1.26 -30.03 0.32
N THR A 153 -1.72 -30.66 1.42
CA THR A 153 -2.09 -32.08 1.41
C THR A 153 -3.50 -32.35 0.89
N LEU A 154 -4.42 -31.42 1.12
CA LEU A 154 -5.77 -31.42 0.55
C LEU A 154 -5.96 -30.13 -0.19
N GLY A 155 -6.34 -30.17 -1.45
CA GLY A 155 -6.79 -29.00 -2.16
C GLY A 155 -7.96 -28.42 -1.40
N GLY A 156 -7.71 -27.38 -0.62
CA GLY A 156 -8.74 -26.66 0.15
C GLY A 156 -9.71 -25.86 -0.72
N CYS A 157 -9.91 -26.29 -1.93
CA CYS A 157 -10.92 -25.84 -2.87
C CYS A 157 -12.06 -26.85 -2.88
N GLY A 158 -12.67 -27.02 -1.72
CA GLY A 158 -13.98 -27.64 -1.66
C GLY A 158 -14.97 -26.70 -2.32
N GLY A 159 -15.59 -27.18 -3.37
CA GLY A 159 -16.80 -26.66 -3.96
C GLY A 159 -16.67 -25.31 -4.65
#